data_ab569be76baae6435dbdaf36ac9397dc
#
_entry.id   ab569be76baae6435dbdaf36ac9397dc
#
_cell.length_a   1.000
_cell.length_b   1.000
_cell.length_c   1.000
_cell.angle_alpha   90.00
_cell.angle_beta   90.00
_cell.angle_gamma   90.00
#
_symmetry.space_group_name_H-M   'P 1'
#
loop_
_entity.id
_entity.type
_entity.pdbx_description
1 polymer ?
#
loop_
_entity_poly.entity_id
_entity_poly.type
_entity_poly.pdbx_seq_one_letter_code
_entity_poly.pdbx_strand_id
1 'polypeptide(L)'
;MNSTSPEPPGDRVPQLRPPAAGRSAVLKAIKVVHTIVWALFAGCIVAIPIASLYGDNHAAFWLAAIVFVEVAVLALNNWRCPQTSLAARYTTDRGANFDIYLPEWLAKHNKVVFGAIYLVGVATAGVHWVLAAR
;
A
#
# COMPACT_ATOMS: atom_id res chain seq x y z
N MET A 1 -50.49 -10.83 35.76
CA MET A 1 -50.16 -12.05 35.02
C MET A 1 -49.00 -11.73 34.07
N ASN A 2 -47.80 -12.05 34.50
CA ASN A 2 -46.55 -11.74 33.79
C ASN A 2 -46.14 -12.96 32.97
N SER A 3 -46.39 -12.97 31.68
CA SER A 3 -46.02 -14.07 30.80
C SER A 3 -44.56 -13.82 30.34
N THR A 4 -43.63 -14.32 31.12
CA THR A 4 -42.24 -14.49 30.70
C THR A 4 -42.14 -15.68 29.78
N SER A 5 -42.19 -15.48 28.48
CA SER A 5 -41.83 -16.50 27.50
C SER A 5 -40.33 -16.76 27.58
N PRO A 6 -39.84 -17.99 27.71
CA PRO A 6 -38.44 -18.29 27.67
C PRO A 6 -37.93 -18.10 26.24
N GLU A 7 -36.93 -17.23 26.09
CA GLU A 7 -36.18 -17.02 24.89
C GLU A 7 -35.47 -18.32 24.46
N PRO A 8 -35.56 -18.77 23.20
CA PRO A 8 -34.91 -20.00 22.77
C PRO A 8 -33.40 -19.83 22.89
N PRO A 9 -32.64 -20.87 23.26
CA PRO A 9 -31.19 -20.85 23.29
C PRO A 9 -30.67 -20.62 21.85
N GLY A 10 -30.35 -19.35 21.56
CA GLY A 10 -29.78 -18.99 20.27
C GLY A 10 -28.52 -19.80 20.03
N ASP A 11 -28.49 -20.53 18.93
CA ASP A 11 -27.33 -21.18 18.35
C ASP A 11 -26.19 -20.19 18.26
N ARG A 12 -25.39 -20.14 19.31
CA ARG A 12 -24.08 -19.44 19.23
C ARG A 12 -23.17 -20.34 18.43
N VAL A 13 -23.24 -20.22 17.12
CA VAL A 13 -22.17 -20.71 16.26
C VAL A 13 -20.87 -20.13 16.83
N PRO A 14 -19.92 -20.98 17.27
CA PRO A 14 -18.63 -20.49 17.75
C PRO A 14 -17.98 -19.72 16.61
N GLN A 15 -18.00 -18.42 16.69
CA GLN A 15 -17.17 -17.58 15.82
C GLN A 15 -15.74 -17.98 16.15
N LEU A 16 -15.13 -18.78 15.28
CA LEU A 16 -13.70 -19.13 15.31
C LEU A 16 -12.89 -17.86 15.08
N ARG A 17 -12.95 -16.92 16.04
CA ARG A 17 -12.05 -15.78 16.08
C ARG A 17 -10.71 -16.29 16.57
N PRO A 18 -9.65 -16.15 15.77
CA PRO A 18 -8.31 -16.48 16.24
C PRO A 18 -8.05 -15.79 17.59
N PRO A 19 -7.32 -16.42 18.53
CA PRO A 19 -6.99 -15.80 19.80
C PRO A 19 -6.33 -14.43 19.59
N ALA A 20 -6.57 -13.49 20.51
CA ALA A 20 -6.12 -12.10 20.38
C ALA A 20 -4.60 -11.97 20.08
N ALA A 21 -3.80 -12.84 20.67
CA ALA A 21 -2.36 -12.93 20.42
C ALA A 21 -2.03 -13.30 18.96
N GLY A 22 -2.77 -14.23 18.34
CA GLY A 22 -2.57 -14.60 16.95
C GLY A 22 -2.92 -13.46 15.98
N ARG A 23 -4.01 -12.73 16.28
CA ARG A 23 -4.43 -11.58 15.44
C ARG A 23 -3.42 -10.44 15.46
N SER A 24 -2.81 -10.16 16.60
CA SER A 24 -1.77 -9.13 16.71
C SER A 24 -0.49 -9.51 15.96
N ALA A 25 -0.10 -10.78 15.99
CA ALA A 25 1.06 -11.27 15.23
C ALA A 25 0.84 -11.17 13.72
N VAL A 26 -0.34 -11.57 13.23
CA VAL A 26 -0.70 -11.44 11.80
C VAL A 26 -0.71 -9.98 11.36
N LEU A 27 -1.31 -9.08 12.15
CA LEU A 27 -1.31 -7.66 11.84
C LEU A 27 0.10 -7.07 11.76
N LYS A 28 0.98 -7.45 12.69
CA LYS A 28 2.39 -7.03 12.65
C LYS A 28 3.09 -7.52 11.38
N ALA A 29 2.88 -8.78 10.99
CA ALA A 29 3.43 -9.34 9.76
C ALA A 29 2.95 -8.57 8.53
N ILE A 30 1.64 -8.27 8.44
CA ILE A 30 1.08 -7.47 7.35
C ILE A 30 1.72 -6.07 7.31
N LYS A 31 1.85 -5.40 8.46
CA LYS A 31 2.51 -4.09 8.54
C LYS A 31 3.97 -4.13 8.05
N VAL A 32 4.73 -5.15 8.44
CA VAL A 32 6.12 -5.32 7.99
C VAL A 32 6.17 -5.51 6.47
N VAL A 33 5.40 -6.45 5.94
CA VAL A 33 5.36 -6.72 4.50
C VAL A 33 4.92 -5.49 3.72
N HIS A 34 3.88 -4.79 4.18
CA HIS A 34 3.40 -3.57 3.53
C HIS A 34 4.47 -2.46 3.54
N THR A 35 5.20 -2.32 4.63
CA THR A 35 6.30 -1.34 4.73
C THR A 35 7.44 -1.68 3.77
N ILE A 36 7.79 -2.97 3.62
CA ILE A 36 8.83 -3.42 2.68
C ILE A 36 8.39 -3.15 1.24
N VAL A 37 7.16 -3.52 0.87
CA VAL A 37 6.60 -3.28 -0.47
C VAL A 37 6.58 -1.79 -0.77
N TRP A 38 6.11 -0.97 0.18
CA TRP A 38 6.12 0.49 0.04
C TRP A 38 7.53 1.04 -0.17
N ALA A 39 8.51 0.61 0.65
CA ALA A 39 9.89 1.07 0.54
C ALA A 39 10.52 0.70 -0.81
N LEU A 40 10.19 -0.48 -1.34
CA LEU A 40 10.63 -0.91 -2.67
C LEU A 40 10.12 0.05 -3.75
N PHE A 41 8.81 0.34 -3.78
CA PHE A 41 8.23 1.22 -4.80
C PHE A 41 8.66 2.68 -4.62
N ALA A 42 8.72 3.17 -3.38
CA ALA A 42 9.26 4.49 -3.08
C ALA A 42 10.72 4.63 -3.57
N GLY A 43 11.54 3.60 -3.34
CA GLY A 43 12.91 3.51 -3.84
C GLY A 43 12.98 3.53 -5.37
N CYS A 44 12.13 2.75 -6.04
CA CYS A 44 12.02 2.75 -7.51
C CYS A 44 11.66 4.15 -8.04
N ILE A 45 10.68 4.82 -7.42
CA ILE A 45 10.24 6.16 -7.83
C ILE A 45 11.38 7.18 -7.75
N VAL A 46 12.15 7.16 -6.65
CA VAL A 46 13.31 8.04 -6.48
C VAL A 46 14.46 7.68 -7.43
N ALA A 47 14.62 6.40 -7.73
CA ALA A 47 15.66 5.93 -8.63
C ALA A 47 15.42 6.29 -10.11
N ILE A 48 14.19 6.52 -10.56
CA ILE A 48 13.86 6.89 -11.94
C ILE A 48 14.64 8.14 -12.40
N PRO A 49 14.51 9.32 -11.75
CA PRO A 49 15.24 10.49 -12.17
C PRO A 49 16.75 10.32 -12.01
N ILE A 50 17.20 9.60 -11.01
CA ILE A 50 18.63 9.33 -10.78
C ILE A 50 19.20 8.52 -11.95
N ALA A 51 18.59 7.40 -12.33
CA ALA A 51 19.02 6.57 -13.46
C ALA A 51 19.06 7.40 -14.77
N SER A 52 18.02 8.22 -14.99
CA SER A 52 17.95 9.09 -16.16
C SER A 52 19.08 10.12 -16.21
N LEU A 53 19.42 10.76 -15.09
CA LEU A 53 20.51 11.71 -15.00
C LEU A 53 21.89 11.07 -15.25
N TYR A 54 22.07 9.80 -14.90
CA TYR A 54 23.27 9.03 -15.22
C TYR A 54 23.28 8.49 -16.66
N GLY A 55 22.24 8.75 -17.45
CA GLY A 55 22.12 8.29 -18.84
C GLY A 55 21.66 6.84 -19.00
N ASP A 56 21.30 6.16 -17.91
CA ASP A 56 20.75 4.81 -17.96
C ASP A 56 19.24 4.84 -18.22
N ASN A 57 18.89 5.17 -19.46
CA ASN A 57 17.48 5.23 -19.89
C ASN A 57 16.78 3.88 -19.84
N HIS A 58 17.53 2.78 -19.98
CA HIS A 58 16.96 1.41 -19.89
C HIS A 58 16.52 1.10 -18.45
N ALA A 59 17.35 1.39 -17.46
CA ALA A 59 16.98 1.24 -16.06
C ALA A 59 15.81 2.16 -15.69
N ALA A 60 15.86 3.42 -16.10
CA ALA A 60 14.76 4.38 -15.85
C ALA A 60 13.42 3.90 -16.42
N PHE A 61 13.42 3.31 -17.64
CA PHE A 61 12.23 2.75 -18.27
C PHE A 61 11.65 1.58 -17.45
N TRP A 62 12.48 0.61 -17.04
CA TRP A 62 12.00 -0.55 -16.29
C TRP A 62 11.51 -0.17 -14.89
N LEU A 63 12.18 0.75 -14.21
CA LEU A 63 11.74 1.28 -12.93
C LEU A 63 10.37 1.96 -13.06
N ALA A 64 10.20 2.79 -14.09
CA ALA A 64 8.92 3.45 -14.36
C ALA A 64 7.81 2.43 -14.70
N ALA A 65 8.12 1.39 -15.48
CA ALA A 65 7.17 0.34 -15.83
C ALA A 65 6.71 -0.47 -14.60
N ILE A 66 7.62 -0.82 -13.70
CA ILE A 66 7.30 -1.53 -12.45
C ILE A 66 6.37 -0.68 -11.58
N VAL A 67 6.69 0.60 -11.40
CA VAL A 67 5.84 1.53 -10.64
C VAL A 67 4.49 1.72 -11.32
N PHE A 68 4.45 1.79 -12.65
CA PHE A 68 3.20 1.91 -13.40
C PHE A 68 2.26 0.72 -13.16
N VAL A 69 2.78 -0.51 -13.12
CA VAL A 69 1.99 -1.71 -12.80
C VAL A 69 1.38 -1.59 -11.41
N GLU A 70 2.14 -1.14 -10.41
CA GLU A 70 1.62 -0.91 -9.06
C GLU A 70 0.52 0.16 -9.04
N VAL A 71 0.74 1.28 -9.73
CA VAL A 71 -0.28 2.34 -9.86
C VAL A 71 -1.55 1.80 -10.53
N ALA A 72 -1.43 0.94 -11.54
CA ALA A 72 -2.57 0.30 -12.19
C ALA A 72 -3.33 -0.62 -11.21
N VAL A 73 -2.61 -1.42 -10.40
CA VAL A 73 -3.22 -2.25 -9.35
C VAL A 73 -3.97 -1.39 -8.33
N LEU A 74 -3.38 -0.29 -7.88
CA LEU A 74 -4.02 0.66 -6.97
C LEU A 74 -5.28 1.28 -7.58
N ALA A 75 -5.20 1.70 -8.85
CA ALA A 75 -6.33 2.30 -9.57
C ALA A 75 -7.50 1.32 -9.71
N LEU A 76 -7.22 0.06 -10.07
CA LEU A 76 -8.21 -1.00 -10.17
C LEU A 76 -8.82 -1.38 -8.82
N ASN A 77 -8.10 -1.16 -7.72
CA ASN A 77 -8.54 -1.46 -6.35
C ASN A 77 -9.03 -0.20 -5.58
N ASN A 78 -9.67 0.74 -6.27
CA ASN A 78 -10.20 1.98 -5.69
C ASN A 78 -9.14 2.80 -4.92
N TRP A 79 -7.93 2.87 -5.44
CA TRP A 79 -6.80 3.58 -4.83
C TRP A 79 -6.41 3.04 -3.44
N ARG A 80 -6.68 1.78 -3.16
CA ARG A 80 -6.30 1.10 -1.92
C ARG A 80 -5.35 -0.05 -2.22
N CYS A 81 -4.28 -0.15 -1.44
CA CYS A 81 -3.43 -1.33 -1.49
C CYS A 81 -4.24 -2.56 -1.05
N PRO A 82 -4.15 -3.71 -1.72
CA PRO A 82 -4.82 -4.95 -1.29
C PRO A 82 -4.46 -5.34 0.14
N GLN A 83 -3.24 -5.04 0.59
CA GLN A 83 -2.78 -5.30 1.97
C GLN A 83 -3.53 -4.47 3.00
N THR A 84 -3.96 -3.25 2.68
CA THR A 84 -4.81 -2.41 3.54
C THR A 84 -6.14 -3.11 3.84
N SER A 85 -6.77 -3.69 2.83
CA SER A 85 -8.02 -4.44 3.00
C SER A 85 -7.82 -5.70 3.84
N LEU A 86 -6.67 -6.35 3.71
CA LEU A 86 -6.31 -7.50 4.53
C LEU A 86 -6.08 -7.10 5.99
N ALA A 87 -5.30 -6.05 6.25
CA ALA A 87 -5.05 -5.54 7.60
C ALA A 87 -6.34 -5.16 8.33
N ALA A 88 -7.30 -4.56 7.61
CA ALA A 88 -8.59 -4.15 8.15
C ALA A 88 -9.41 -5.30 8.75
N ARG A 89 -9.12 -6.55 8.40
CA ARG A 89 -9.78 -7.74 8.99
C ARG A 89 -9.25 -8.09 10.38
N TYR A 90 -8.07 -7.61 10.73
CA TYR A 90 -7.35 -7.96 11.97
C TYR A 90 -7.33 -6.83 13.02
N THR A 91 -7.80 -5.64 12.66
CA THR A 91 -7.88 -4.50 13.58
C THR A 91 -9.12 -3.65 13.32
N THR A 92 -9.60 -2.97 14.34
CA THR A 92 -10.64 -1.94 14.25
C THR A 92 -10.07 -0.54 14.05
N ASP A 93 -8.75 -0.38 14.20
CA ASP A 93 -8.05 0.86 13.94
C ASP A 93 -8.21 1.26 12.47
N ARG A 94 -8.43 2.56 12.22
CA ARG A 94 -8.61 3.15 10.88
C ARG A 94 -7.77 4.42 10.70
N GLY A 95 -6.76 4.62 11.56
CA GLY A 95 -5.74 5.65 11.37
C GLY A 95 -5.03 5.49 10.02
N ALA A 96 -4.44 6.55 9.48
CA ALA A 96 -3.83 6.50 8.15
C ALA A 96 -2.67 5.50 8.03
N ASN A 97 -2.08 5.11 9.16
CA ASN A 97 -0.94 4.20 9.25
C ASN A 97 -1.27 2.89 9.97
N PHE A 98 -2.55 2.49 10.02
CA PHE A 98 -2.96 1.27 10.75
C PHE A 98 -2.39 -0.02 10.14
N ASP A 99 -2.04 -0.01 8.87
CA ASP A 99 -1.60 -1.14 8.07
C ASP A 99 -0.12 -1.07 7.63
N ILE A 100 0.60 -0.01 8.04
CA ILE A 100 1.98 0.25 7.64
C ILE A 100 2.77 0.94 8.77
N TYR A 101 4.09 0.75 8.81
CA TYR A 101 4.99 1.42 9.75
C TYR A 101 5.53 2.73 9.16
N LEU A 102 4.64 3.67 8.87
CA LEU A 102 5.00 5.02 8.47
C LEU A 102 4.49 6.04 9.49
N PRO A 103 5.14 7.22 9.59
CA PRO A 103 4.55 8.36 10.28
C PRO A 103 3.18 8.68 9.67
N GLU A 104 2.20 8.97 10.50
CA GLU A 104 0.81 9.19 10.07
C GLU A 104 0.69 10.25 8.98
N TRP A 105 1.46 11.34 9.10
CA TRP A 105 1.51 12.40 8.09
C TRP A 105 1.94 11.84 6.72
N LEU A 106 3.01 11.03 6.67
CA LEU A 106 3.52 10.45 5.44
C LEU A 106 2.55 9.42 4.87
N ALA A 107 1.97 8.58 5.70
CA ALA A 107 0.95 7.62 5.29
C ALA A 107 -0.26 8.31 4.64
N LYS A 108 -0.69 9.45 5.22
CA LYS A 108 -1.81 10.25 4.73
C LYS A 108 -1.52 10.91 3.38
N HIS A 109 -0.30 11.43 3.17
CA HIS A 109 0.09 12.19 1.97
C HIS A 109 0.88 11.36 0.96
N ASN A 110 1.13 10.09 1.23
CA ASN A 110 1.95 9.19 0.44
C ASN A 110 1.65 9.26 -1.07
N LYS A 111 0.38 9.16 -1.46
CA LYS A 111 -0.04 9.15 -2.87
C LYS A 111 0.29 10.46 -3.58
N VAL A 112 0.11 11.59 -2.90
CA VAL A 112 0.39 12.91 -3.49
C VAL A 112 1.89 13.13 -3.60
N VAL A 113 2.64 12.84 -2.54
CA VAL A 113 4.10 13.04 -2.50
C VAL A 113 4.80 12.16 -3.53
N PHE A 114 4.58 10.84 -3.45
CA PHE A 114 5.26 9.91 -4.36
C PHE A 114 4.68 9.93 -5.77
N GLY A 115 3.39 10.24 -5.93
CA GLY A 115 2.78 10.48 -7.24
C GLY A 115 3.40 11.68 -7.96
N ALA A 116 3.62 12.78 -7.26
CA ALA A 116 4.28 13.97 -7.83
C ALA A 116 5.74 13.66 -8.22
N ILE A 117 6.50 12.97 -7.34
CA ILE A 117 7.89 12.58 -7.64
C ILE A 117 7.94 11.64 -8.85
N TYR A 118 7.01 10.69 -8.95
CA TYR A 118 6.90 9.78 -10.08
C TYR A 118 6.67 10.53 -11.40
N LEU A 119 5.71 11.45 -11.44
CA LEU A 119 5.41 12.24 -12.64
C LEU A 119 6.61 13.07 -13.06
N VAL A 120 7.28 13.75 -12.14
CA VAL A 120 8.50 14.52 -12.41
C VAL A 120 9.61 13.60 -12.90
N GLY A 121 9.80 12.43 -12.26
CA GLY A 121 10.81 11.45 -12.65
C GLY A 121 10.60 10.93 -14.07
N VAL A 122 9.38 10.54 -14.43
CA VAL A 122 9.03 10.06 -15.77
C VAL A 122 9.18 11.17 -16.81
N ALA A 123 8.78 12.42 -16.51
CA ALA A 123 8.96 13.55 -17.40
C ALA A 123 10.46 13.83 -17.66
N THR A 124 11.28 13.80 -16.61
CA THR A 124 12.74 13.95 -16.72
C THR A 124 13.33 12.85 -17.59
N ALA A 125 12.98 11.59 -17.35
CA ALA A 125 13.45 10.48 -18.14
C ALA A 125 13.05 10.59 -19.63
N GLY A 126 11.82 11.01 -19.91
CA GLY A 126 11.34 11.25 -21.28
C GLY A 126 12.13 12.33 -22.01
N VAL A 127 12.39 13.44 -21.33
CA VAL A 127 13.21 14.54 -21.90
C VAL A 127 14.63 14.06 -22.21
N HIS A 128 15.27 13.37 -21.27
CA HIS A 128 16.63 12.82 -21.48
C HIS A 128 16.66 11.83 -22.63
N TRP A 129 15.64 10.97 -22.75
CA TRP A 129 15.57 10.00 -23.86
C TRP A 129 15.46 10.69 -25.21
N VAL A 130 14.58 11.69 -25.33
CA VAL A 130 14.42 12.44 -26.59
C VAL A 130 15.70 13.19 -26.97
N LEU A 131 16.40 13.77 -25.99
CA LEU A 131 17.67 14.47 -26.24
C LEU A 131 18.79 13.54 -26.64
N ALA A 132 18.85 12.33 -26.05
CA ALA A 132 19.84 11.31 -26.38
C ALA A 132 19.62 10.66 -27.77
N ALA A 133 18.39 10.69 -28.28
CA ALA A 133 18.03 10.15 -29.60
C ALA A 133 18.28 11.12 -30.77
N ARG A 134 18.69 12.37 -30.48
CA ARG A 134 19.04 13.39 -31.48
C ARG A 134 20.54 13.46 -31.75
#